data_13bbb48e301efbc52e907ff9af7529d7
#
_entry.id   13bbb48e301efbc52e907ff9af7529d7
#
_cell.length_a   1.000
_cell.length_b   1.000
_cell.length_c   1.000
_cell.angle_alpha   90.00
_cell.angle_beta   90.00
_cell.angle_gamma   90.00
#
_symmetry.space_group_name_H-M   'P 1'
#
loop_
_entity.id
_entity.type
_entity.pdbx_description
1 polymer ?
#
loop_
_entity_poly.entity_id
_entity_poly.type
_entity_poly.pdbx_seq_one_letter_code
_entity_poly.pdbx_strand_id
1 'polypeptide(L)'
;MNKRKDQKIQLYRKESVQFEGSTKVTNYRRFIYSQDQYMNGGVWANARDMSLSEVVSTGMQQQVENIKFEVNRNPKIKEDLKVIFRGEVYDIRPPIDNFDGRTRDITFVATKTTDTTKYVGDLFDE
;
A
#
# COMPACT_ATOMS: atom_id res chain seq x y z
N MET A 1 -18.22 -6.65 15.50
CA MET A 1 -18.52 -7.08 14.13
C MET A 1 -17.22 -7.35 13.39
N ASN A 2 -17.06 -8.55 12.85
CA ASN A 2 -15.85 -8.89 12.11
C ASN A 2 -15.92 -8.30 10.70
N LYS A 3 -14.87 -7.57 10.34
CA LYS A 3 -14.76 -7.02 9.00
C LYS A 3 -14.19 -8.07 8.07
N ARG A 4 -14.77 -8.21 6.90
CA ARG A 4 -14.29 -9.14 5.90
C ARG A 4 -13.08 -8.58 5.17
N LYS A 5 -12.05 -9.39 5.05
CA LYS A 5 -10.89 -9.09 4.23
C LYS A 5 -11.08 -9.81 2.89
N ASP A 6 -11.92 -9.22 2.05
CA ASP A 6 -12.33 -9.82 0.78
C ASP A 6 -11.85 -9.04 -0.45
N GLN A 7 -11.10 -7.99 -0.24
CA GLN A 7 -10.49 -7.20 -1.30
C GLN A 7 -8.99 -7.48 -1.32
N LYS A 8 -8.44 -7.61 -2.51
CA LYS A 8 -7.01 -7.87 -2.67
C LYS A 8 -6.29 -6.56 -2.99
N ILE A 9 -5.24 -6.28 -2.23
CA ILE A 9 -4.37 -5.13 -2.49
C ILE A 9 -2.94 -5.62 -2.66
N GLN A 10 -2.14 -4.85 -3.40
CA GLN A 10 -0.72 -5.08 -3.55
C GLN A 10 0.02 -3.91 -2.93
N LEU A 11 1.17 -4.20 -2.33
CA LEU A 11 1.97 -3.18 -1.65
C LEU A 11 3.39 -3.26 -2.21
N TYR A 12 3.92 -2.11 -2.63
CA TYR A 12 5.25 -2.08 -3.22
C TYR A 12 5.98 -0.80 -2.83
N ARG A 13 7.30 -0.84 -2.99
CA ARG A 13 8.14 0.36 -2.91
C ARG A 13 8.96 0.49 -4.19
N LYS A 14 9.38 1.70 -4.49
CA LYS A 14 10.29 1.95 -5.59
C LYS A 14 11.70 1.53 -5.18
N GLU A 15 12.33 0.73 -5.99
CA GLU A 15 13.73 0.35 -5.82
C GLU A 15 14.52 0.83 -7.02
N SER A 16 15.49 1.70 -6.76
CA SER A 16 16.33 2.27 -7.81
C SER A 16 17.67 1.55 -7.83
N VAL A 17 18.08 1.10 -9.00
CA VAL A 17 19.34 0.38 -9.19
C VAL A 17 20.19 1.15 -10.17
N GLN A 18 21.43 1.41 -9.78
CA GLN A 18 22.42 2.02 -10.64
C GLN A 18 23.63 1.10 -10.70
N PHE A 19 23.95 0.62 -11.90
CA PHE A 19 25.09 -0.25 -12.07
C PHE A 19 26.38 0.54 -12.03
N GLU A 20 27.45 -0.07 -11.50
CA GLU A 20 28.75 0.53 -11.40
C GLU A 20 29.23 0.97 -12.79
N GLY A 21 29.74 2.21 -12.87
CA GLY A 21 30.20 2.80 -14.11
C GLY A 21 29.09 3.32 -15.03
N SER A 22 27.83 3.20 -14.62
CA SER A 22 26.70 3.70 -15.40
C SER A 22 26.11 4.94 -14.75
N THR A 23 25.69 5.90 -15.58
CA THR A 23 24.93 7.06 -15.11
C THR A 23 23.42 6.81 -15.15
N LYS A 24 23.00 5.68 -15.72
CA LYS A 24 21.58 5.36 -15.87
C LYS A 24 21.05 4.69 -14.62
N VAL A 25 19.94 5.22 -14.12
CA VAL A 25 19.21 4.65 -12.99
C VAL A 25 18.00 3.90 -13.52
N THR A 26 17.84 2.67 -13.06
CA THR A 26 16.72 1.80 -13.43
C THR A 26 15.82 1.62 -12.24
N ASN A 27 14.52 1.75 -12.43
CA ASN A 27 13.54 1.64 -11.36
C ASN A 27 12.76 0.34 -11.46
N TYR A 28 12.58 -0.29 -10.31
CA TYR A 28 11.76 -1.49 -10.16
C TYR A 28 10.72 -1.25 -9.07
N ARG A 29 9.56 -1.90 -9.22
CA ARG A 29 8.61 -2.02 -8.11
C ARG A 29 9.00 -3.25 -7.32
N ARG A 30 9.27 -3.09 -6.04
CA ARG A 30 9.52 -4.23 -5.16
C ARG A 30 8.32 -4.45 -4.27
N PHE A 31 7.62 -5.55 -4.52
CA PHE A 31 6.49 -5.97 -3.71
C PHE A 31 6.99 -6.64 -2.45
N ILE A 32 6.33 -6.36 -1.33
CA ILE A 32 6.78 -6.83 -0.01
C ILE A 32 6.45 -8.29 0.27
N TYR A 33 5.68 -8.92 -0.60
CA TYR A 33 5.32 -10.33 -0.49
C TYR A 33 5.84 -11.09 -1.69
N SER A 34 6.01 -12.39 -1.51
CA SER A 34 6.41 -13.25 -2.62
C SER A 34 5.31 -13.29 -3.67
N GLN A 35 5.72 -13.53 -4.91
CA GLN A 35 4.78 -13.77 -5.99
C GLN A 35 4.27 -15.21 -5.88
N ASP A 36 2.96 -15.38 -5.73
CA ASP A 36 2.34 -16.69 -5.79
C ASP A 36 1.09 -16.63 -6.67
N GLN A 37 0.55 -17.79 -6.98
CA GLN A 37 -0.56 -17.87 -7.93
C GLN A 37 -1.87 -17.26 -7.41
N TYR A 38 -1.99 -17.08 -6.10
CA TYR A 38 -3.20 -16.54 -5.50
C TYR A 38 -3.08 -15.08 -5.13
N MET A 39 -1.94 -14.70 -4.59
CA MET A 39 -1.77 -13.37 -4.00
C MET A 39 -1.06 -12.40 -4.93
N ASN A 40 -0.18 -12.88 -5.79
CA ASN A 40 0.52 -12.06 -6.78
C ASN A 40 1.18 -10.83 -6.14
N GLY A 41 1.86 -11.06 -5.02
CA GLY A 41 2.54 -9.97 -4.29
C GLY A 41 1.65 -9.15 -3.40
N GLY A 42 0.40 -9.60 -3.15
CA GLY A 42 -0.58 -8.82 -2.42
C GLY A 42 -1.09 -9.50 -1.16
N VAL A 43 -2.05 -8.85 -0.53
CA VAL A 43 -2.71 -9.34 0.68
C VAL A 43 -4.20 -9.10 0.58
N TRP A 44 -4.95 -9.86 1.37
CA TRP A 44 -6.38 -9.63 1.54
C TRP A 44 -6.60 -8.49 2.54
N ALA A 45 -7.52 -7.61 2.20
CA ALA A 45 -7.83 -6.43 2.99
C ALA A 45 -9.33 -6.21 3.07
N ASN A 46 -9.76 -5.58 4.15
CA ASN A 46 -11.03 -4.88 4.18
C ASN A 46 -10.76 -3.45 3.72
N ALA A 47 -11.53 -2.99 2.74
CA ALA A 47 -11.37 -1.65 2.18
C ALA A 47 -12.71 -0.93 2.24
N ARG A 48 -12.69 0.32 2.69
CA ARG A 48 -13.89 1.15 2.69
C ARG A 48 -13.54 2.59 2.41
N ASP A 49 -14.45 3.29 1.76
CA ASP A 49 -14.32 4.72 1.56
C ASP A 49 -14.43 5.44 2.89
N MET A 50 -13.64 6.51 3.06
CA MET A 50 -13.75 7.33 4.25
C MET A 50 -14.97 8.23 4.15
N SER A 51 -15.68 8.39 5.26
CA SER A 51 -16.77 9.34 5.34
C SER A 51 -16.22 10.77 5.28
N LEU A 52 -17.09 11.72 4.91
CA LEU A 52 -16.70 13.13 4.86
C LEU A 52 -16.22 13.62 6.22
N SER A 53 -16.88 13.22 7.31
CA SER A 53 -16.46 13.63 8.65
C SER A 53 -15.08 13.08 9.00
N GLU A 54 -14.74 11.86 8.59
CA GLU A 54 -13.40 11.30 8.80
C GLU A 54 -12.35 12.09 8.03
N VAL A 55 -12.64 12.45 6.79
CA VAL A 55 -11.70 13.22 5.96
C VAL A 55 -11.45 14.59 6.59
N VAL A 56 -12.49 15.27 7.01
CA VAL A 56 -12.37 16.60 7.64
C VAL A 56 -11.59 16.52 8.96
N SER A 57 -11.89 15.54 9.80
CA SER A 57 -11.24 15.42 11.10
C SER A 57 -9.76 15.07 11.01
N THR A 58 -9.34 14.41 9.92
CA THR A 58 -7.93 14.05 9.72
C THR A 58 -7.16 15.08 8.90
N GLY A 59 -7.82 16.14 8.42
CA GLY A 59 -7.18 17.19 7.63
C GLY A 59 -6.82 16.77 6.21
N MET A 60 -7.39 15.69 5.72
CA MET A 60 -7.13 15.20 4.37
C MET A 60 -7.92 16.01 3.33
N GLN A 61 -7.44 15.94 2.08
CA GLN A 61 -8.13 16.61 0.99
C GLN A 61 -9.42 15.87 0.64
N GLN A 62 -10.51 16.61 0.53
CA GLN A 62 -11.81 16.06 0.18
C GLN A 62 -11.95 15.71 -1.30
N GLN A 63 -11.10 16.29 -2.16
CA GLN A 63 -11.19 16.16 -3.60
C GLN A 63 -10.52 14.90 -4.14
N VAL A 64 -9.77 14.19 -3.30
CA VAL A 64 -9.10 12.95 -3.69
C VAL A 64 -9.73 11.79 -2.96
N GLU A 65 -9.67 10.62 -3.58
CA GLU A 65 -10.22 9.42 -2.99
C GLU A 65 -9.33 8.94 -1.85
N ASN A 66 -9.94 8.76 -0.68
CA ASN A 66 -9.29 8.23 0.50
C ASN A 66 -9.96 6.92 0.88
N ILE A 67 -9.18 5.88 1.07
CA ILE A 67 -9.67 4.56 1.43
C ILE A 67 -8.99 4.11 2.70
N LYS A 68 -9.78 3.56 3.61
CA LYS A 68 -9.26 2.96 4.83
C LYS A 68 -9.16 1.45 4.64
N PHE A 69 -7.96 0.94 4.83
CA PHE A 69 -7.67 -0.49 4.68
C PHE A 69 -7.39 -1.10 6.03
N GLU A 70 -7.87 -2.33 6.20
CA GLU A 70 -7.55 -3.16 7.35
C GLU A 70 -6.98 -4.48 6.83
N VAL A 71 -5.79 -4.83 7.29
CA VAL A 71 -5.09 -6.03 6.86
C VAL A 71 -4.53 -6.75 8.08
N ASN A 72 -4.18 -8.01 7.91
CA ASN A 72 -3.47 -8.74 8.96
C ASN A 72 -2.12 -8.09 9.20
N ARG A 73 -1.72 -8.04 10.48
CA ARG A 73 -0.45 -7.45 10.86
C ARG A 73 0.70 -8.12 10.13
N ASN A 74 1.58 -7.31 9.57
CA ASN A 74 2.81 -7.76 8.96
C ASN A 74 3.87 -6.68 9.15
N PRO A 75 5.04 -7.03 9.72
CA PRO A 75 6.09 -6.03 9.96
C PRO A 75 6.69 -5.44 8.69
N LYS A 76 6.43 -6.04 7.54
CA LYS A 76 6.89 -5.50 6.26
C LYS A 76 6.04 -4.31 5.78
N ILE A 77 4.85 -4.12 6.34
CA ILE A 77 3.97 -3.02 5.94
C ILE A 77 4.45 -1.75 6.65
N LYS A 78 4.94 -0.80 5.86
CA LYS A 78 5.52 0.45 6.33
C LYS A 78 4.90 1.63 5.58
N GLU A 79 5.11 2.82 6.11
CA GLU A 79 4.47 4.04 5.62
C GLU A 79 4.99 4.51 4.26
N ASP A 80 6.16 4.03 3.83
CA ASP A 80 6.75 4.41 2.55
C ASP A 80 6.23 3.61 1.36
N LEU A 81 5.36 2.65 1.60
CA LEU A 81 4.82 1.80 0.55
C LEU A 81 3.70 2.49 -0.21
N LYS A 82 3.54 2.07 -1.46
CA LYS A 82 2.37 2.40 -2.27
C LYS A 82 1.45 1.20 -2.34
N VAL A 83 0.16 1.48 -2.45
CA VAL A 83 -0.88 0.46 -2.52
C VAL A 83 -1.48 0.45 -3.91
N ILE A 84 -1.64 -0.74 -4.48
CA ILE A 84 -2.42 -0.93 -5.70
C ILE A 84 -3.75 -1.57 -5.31
N PHE A 85 -4.83 -0.88 -5.60
CA PHE A 85 -6.18 -1.34 -5.31
C PHE A 85 -7.08 -1.04 -6.51
N ARG A 86 -7.67 -2.10 -7.06
CA ARG A 86 -8.55 -1.99 -8.25
C ARG A 86 -7.88 -1.27 -9.42
N GLY A 87 -6.60 -1.54 -9.62
CA GLY A 87 -5.83 -0.93 -10.72
C GLY A 87 -5.37 0.49 -10.48
N GLU A 88 -5.67 1.06 -9.33
CA GLU A 88 -5.29 2.43 -8.97
C GLU A 88 -4.21 2.43 -7.90
N VAL A 89 -3.39 3.47 -7.89
CA VAL A 89 -2.28 3.61 -6.95
C VAL A 89 -2.65 4.59 -5.85
N TYR A 90 -2.31 4.23 -4.62
CA TYR A 90 -2.57 5.05 -3.44
C TYR A 90 -1.29 5.17 -2.61
N ASP A 91 -1.10 6.34 -1.99
CA ASP A 91 -0.04 6.56 -1.01
C ASP A 91 -0.58 6.32 0.39
N ILE A 92 0.17 5.61 1.21
CA ILE A 92 -0.20 5.41 2.62
C ILE A 92 -0.01 6.73 3.36
N ARG A 93 -1.04 7.13 4.10
CA ARG A 93 -1.00 8.30 4.99
C ARG A 93 -0.67 7.83 6.40
N PRO A 94 0.45 8.26 6.98
CA PRO A 94 0.77 7.89 8.35
C PRO A 94 -0.22 8.50 9.35
N PRO A 95 -0.40 7.88 10.51
CA PRO A 95 0.27 6.67 10.95
C PRO A 95 -0.45 5.39 10.50
N ILE A 96 0.30 4.29 10.51
CA ILE A 96 -0.29 2.97 10.41
C ILE A 96 -0.72 2.58 11.83
N ASP A 97 -2.01 2.35 11.99
CA ASP A 97 -2.58 2.06 13.30
C ASP A 97 -2.59 0.55 13.53
N ASN A 98 -1.84 0.11 14.51
CA ASN A 98 -1.89 -1.27 14.99
C ASN A 98 -2.50 -1.34 16.38
N PHE A 99 -3.16 -0.27 16.79
CA PHE A 99 -3.80 -0.11 18.08
C PHE A 99 -2.77 -0.34 19.20
N ASP A 100 -3.03 -1.25 20.13
CA ASP A 100 -2.12 -1.47 21.26
C ASP A 100 -1.13 -2.61 21.02
N GLY A 101 -1.00 -3.07 19.79
CA GLY A 101 -0.13 -4.19 19.46
C GLY A 101 -0.71 -5.57 19.78
N ARG A 102 -1.92 -5.63 20.30
CA ARG A 102 -2.58 -6.89 20.67
C ARG A 102 -3.44 -7.47 19.57
N THR A 103 -3.88 -6.62 18.63
CA THR A 103 -4.74 -7.08 17.54
C THR A 103 -3.91 -7.71 16.45
N ARG A 104 -4.53 -8.63 15.72
CA ARG A 104 -3.93 -9.23 14.53
C ARG A 104 -3.95 -8.28 13.34
N ASP A 105 -4.71 -7.21 13.44
CA ASP A 105 -4.97 -6.34 12.32
C ASP A 105 -4.25 -5.02 12.49
N ILE A 106 -3.85 -4.46 11.36
CA ILE A 106 -3.41 -3.07 11.29
C ILE A 106 -4.34 -2.33 10.34
N THR A 107 -4.49 -1.05 10.60
CA THR A 107 -5.35 -0.19 9.82
C THR A 107 -4.55 1.01 9.33
N PHE A 108 -4.74 1.37 8.07
CA PHE A 108 -4.12 2.57 7.53
C PHE A 108 -5.04 3.21 6.49
N VAL A 109 -4.82 4.49 6.27
CA VAL A 109 -5.52 5.25 5.25
C VAL A 109 -4.59 5.46 4.07
N ALA A 110 -5.11 5.32 2.87
CA ALA A 110 -4.36 5.58 1.65
C ALA A 110 -5.12 6.57 0.78
N THR A 111 -4.37 7.48 0.18
CA THR A 111 -4.91 8.53 -0.68
C THR A 111 -4.53 8.25 -2.11
N LYS A 112 -5.50 8.33 -3.03
CA LYS A 112 -5.26 8.09 -4.45
C LYS A 112 -4.21 9.06 -4.98
N THR A 113 -3.27 8.50 -5.74
CA THR A 113 -2.17 9.26 -6.32
C THR A 113 -1.87 8.74 -7.72
N THR A 114 -0.97 9.41 -8.41
CA THR A 114 -0.46 8.96 -9.70
C THR A 114 1.02 8.68 -9.56
N ASP A 115 1.43 7.45 -9.84
CA ASP A 115 2.83 7.09 -9.86
C ASP A 115 3.34 7.28 -11.29
N THR A 116 4.11 8.34 -11.51
CA THR A 116 4.64 8.67 -12.83
C THR A 116 6.00 8.01 -13.10
N THR A 117 6.52 7.27 -12.14
CA THR A 117 7.80 6.59 -12.29
C THR A 117 7.70 5.52 -13.39
N LYS A 118 8.71 5.47 -14.25
CA LYS A 118 8.80 4.41 -15.25
C LYS A 118 9.55 3.24 -14.66
N TYR A 119 8.87 2.11 -14.58
CA TYR A 119 9.42 0.87 -14.04
C TYR A 119 9.76 -0.08 -15.18
N VAL A 120 10.88 -0.76 -15.06
CA VAL A 120 11.29 -1.77 -16.05
C VAL A 120 10.84 -3.17 -15.66
N GLY A 121 10.41 -3.38 -14.44
CA GLY A 121 9.95 -4.68 -13.98
C GLY A 121 9.57 -4.67 -12.52
N ASP A 122 9.13 -5.83 -12.06
CA ASP A 122 8.69 -6.05 -10.69
C ASP A 122 9.60 -7.07 -10.02
N LEU A 123 9.93 -6.79 -8.76
CA LEU A 123 10.66 -7.69 -7.89
C LEU A 123 9.75 -8.08 -6.73
N PHE A 124 10.00 -9.22 -6.14
CA PHE A 124 9.18 -9.73 -5.03
C PHE A 124 10.08 -10.16 -3.89
N ASP A 125 9.70 -9.81 -2.68
CA ASP A 125 10.35 -10.33 -1.49
C ASP A 125 9.96 -11.80 -1.30
N GLU A 126 10.90 -12.58 -0.86
CA GLU A 126 10.65 -13.99 -0.56
C GLU A 126 10.32 -14.21 0.91
#